data_6d769a44530577046a77e78299ac438c
#
_entry.id   6d769a44530577046a77e78299ac438c
#
_cell.length_a   1.000
_cell.length_b   1.000
_cell.length_c   1.000
_cell.angle_alpha   90.00
_cell.angle_beta   90.00
_cell.angle_gamma   90.00
#
_symmetry.space_group_name_H-M   'P 1'
#
loop_
_entity.id
_entity.type
_entity.pdbx_description
1 polymer ?
#
loop_
_entity_poly.entity_id
_entity_poly.type
_entity_poly.pdbx_seq_one_letter_code
_entity_poly.pdbx_strand_id
1 'polypeptide(L)'
;MSKEIVFFADKNNPSALIQEFIEKFSFYSDSSKEKISATWNFLVQKSQGKNRPCGEPYYLHPLRIAYILAQSEFDADCICAGLLHGIYDLEITSQDISSQFGTAVATIIDGTSKIMHIPVNSKTLHQADAIRKMLFAMVDDVRVIFVKLADRLDRIRNIKTLESSQQKLLASEIIDIWAPLADRLGMSKEKNEFEDLSLKYTNPDAFQQIKAVIAQKKDERAAYLQKAVSTIQEEADKLGIKVSISSRAKHFYSIYQKMRKRNKEPSELFDLLALRIICQHKNDCYTLIGIVHGLWKPLEGRFKDYIAMPKANGYQSLHTTVMCEDKPLEIQIRTQKMHDIAEHGVASHWLYKKGMNHDLVDVNNLSIFNQLQELRDKPLSDETFFQNFKNDLLGDEVLVFTPKGEVKKLPLGSTAIDFAYSIHSAIGEKIVGAKANGKIIPLTQPLQNTQIIEILTNPQAHPTESQLKAVKSTKAKQKIHSWLVANDVNFTDKVAAQKTESEKTVQEEHRKHKKGTGFTQEHRTTGKVKVGNTTNFVVTFAKCCDPKYPDPISGYVSTSRGLIIHKANCLTFHRIPNIEKRTLDVEWEMEEQK
;
A
#
# COMPACT_ATOMS: atom_id res chain seq x y z
N MET A 1 13.81 -14.04 -13.29
CA MET A 1 12.48 -13.69 -13.83
C MET A 1 11.60 -14.90 -13.65
N SER A 2 10.53 -14.78 -12.87
CA SER A 2 9.66 -15.89 -12.50
C SER A 2 9.02 -16.51 -13.72
N LYS A 3 9.13 -17.83 -13.83
CA LYS A 3 8.50 -18.64 -14.89
C LYS A 3 7.00 -18.87 -14.67
N GLU A 4 6.33 -18.02 -13.90
CA GLU A 4 4.94 -18.26 -13.45
C GLU A 4 3.90 -17.35 -14.13
N ILE A 5 4.14 -16.95 -15.37
CA ILE A 5 3.02 -16.52 -16.21
C ILE A 5 2.21 -17.77 -16.52
N VAL A 6 0.97 -17.82 -16.04
CA VAL A 6 0.08 -18.94 -16.32
C VAL A 6 -0.24 -18.93 -17.82
N PHE A 7 0.37 -19.83 -18.57
CA PHE A 7 0.05 -20.07 -19.95
C PHE A 7 -0.98 -21.19 -20.00
N PHE A 8 -2.17 -20.88 -20.47
CA PHE A 8 -3.18 -21.87 -20.75
C PHE A 8 -2.96 -22.49 -22.14
N ALA A 9 -2.97 -23.79 -22.23
CA ALA A 9 -2.82 -24.52 -23.49
C ALA A 9 -3.96 -24.23 -24.46
N ASP A 10 -5.20 -24.20 -23.96
CA ASP A 10 -6.41 -23.87 -24.72
C ASP A 10 -7.23 -22.79 -23.98
N LYS A 11 -7.08 -21.53 -24.40
CA LYS A 11 -7.77 -20.39 -23.79
C LYS A 11 -9.28 -20.36 -24.04
N ASN A 12 -9.76 -21.12 -25.01
CA ASN A 12 -11.15 -21.11 -25.47
C ASN A 12 -11.96 -22.30 -24.94
N ASN A 13 -11.35 -23.16 -24.14
CA ASN A 13 -12.01 -24.30 -23.52
C ASN A 13 -12.18 -24.15 -22.01
N PRO A 14 -13.28 -23.51 -21.53
CA PRO A 14 -13.49 -23.27 -20.11
C PRO A 14 -13.48 -24.54 -19.25
N SER A 15 -13.97 -25.66 -19.77
CA SER A 15 -14.03 -26.93 -19.03
C SER A 15 -12.63 -27.50 -18.78
N ALA A 16 -11.73 -27.44 -19.77
CA ALA A 16 -10.36 -27.88 -19.62
C ALA A 16 -9.59 -26.97 -18.63
N LEU A 17 -9.85 -25.65 -18.68
CA LEU A 17 -9.19 -24.67 -17.80
C LEU A 17 -9.48 -24.90 -16.32
N ILE A 18 -10.73 -25.17 -15.96
CA ILE A 18 -11.08 -25.43 -14.55
C ILE A 18 -10.57 -26.79 -14.09
N GLN A 19 -10.58 -27.78 -14.96
CA GLN A 19 -10.03 -29.09 -14.64
C GLN A 19 -8.52 -28.99 -14.35
N GLU A 20 -7.76 -28.30 -15.20
CA GLU A 20 -6.33 -28.03 -14.97
C GLU A 20 -6.09 -27.31 -13.63
N PHE A 21 -6.95 -26.32 -13.29
CA PHE A 21 -6.87 -25.63 -12.00
C PHE A 21 -7.08 -26.59 -10.83
N ILE A 22 -8.12 -27.41 -10.86
CA ILE A 22 -8.45 -28.34 -9.77
C ILE A 22 -7.39 -29.43 -9.61
N GLU A 23 -6.84 -29.96 -10.70
CA GLU A 23 -5.74 -30.94 -10.67
C GLU A 23 -4.46 -30.34 -10.08
N LYS A 24 -4.11 -29.12 -10.50
CA LYS A 24 -2.92 -28.43 -10.02
C LYS A 24 -2.98 -28.10 -8.53
N PHE A 25 -4.16 -27.71 -8.04
CA PHE A 25 -4.38 -27.36 -6.64
C PHE A 25 -5.17 -28.44 -5.90
N SER A 26 -4.69 -29.68 -6.01
CA SER A 26 -5.32 -30.88 -5.46
C SER A 26 -5.50 -30.89 -3.95
N PHE A 27 -4.82 -30.00 -3.22
CA PHE A 27 -4.92 -29.85 -1.77
C PHE A 27 -6.25 -29.29 -1.27
N TYR A 28 -7.08 -28.67 -2.11
CA TYR A 28 -8.43 -28.28 -1.71
C TYR A 28 -9.31 -29.51 -1.44
N SER A 29 -10.19 -29.41 -0.43
CA SER A 29 -11.20 -30.45 -0.17
C SER A 29 -12.18 -30.58 -1.34
N ASP A 30 -12.85 -31.73 -1.44
CA ASP A 30 -13.82 -31.94 -2.53
C ASP A 30 -14.95 -30.92 -2.50
N SER A 31 -15.46 -30.57 -1.32
CA SER A 31 -16.46 -29.50 -1.16
C SER A 31 -15.93 -28.12 -1.65
N SER A 32 -14.64 -27.80 -1.38
CA SER A 32 -14.01 -26.57 -1.89
C SER A 32 -13.87 -26.59 -3.41
N LYS A 33 -13.48 -27.73 -3.99
CA LYS A 33 -13.38 -27.92 -5.44
C LYS A 33 -14.73 -27.78 -6.14
N GLU A 34 -15.78 -28.35 -5.55
CA GLU A 34 -17.16 -28.20 -6.05
C GLU A 34 -17.59 -26.73 -6.03
N LYS A 35 -17.37 -26.01 -4.92
CA LYS A 35 -17.68 -24.58 -4.81
C LYS A 35 -16.94 -23.75 -5.85
N ILE A 36 -15.64 -23.96 -6.02
CA ILE A 36 -14.81 -23.27 -7.02
C ILE A 36 -15.31 -23.56 -8.43
N SER A 37 -15.61 -24.83 -8.74
CA SER A 37 -16.12 -25.25 -10.06
C SER A 37 -17.50 -24.64 -10.36
N ALA A 38 -18.40 -24.60 -9.38
CA ALA A 38 -19.71 -23.95 -9.52
C ALA A 38 -19.55 -22.44 -9.78
N THR A 39 -18.66 -21.79 -9.04
CA THR A 39 -18.35 -20.36 -9.22
C THR A 39 -17.78 -20.08 -10.61
N TRP A 40 -16.87 -20.91 -11.08
CA TRP A 40 -16.31 -20.83 -12.42
C TRP A 40 -17.37 -20.97 -13.51
N ASN A 41 -18.24 -22.00 -13.41
CA ASN A 41 -19.31 -22.22 -14.38
C ASN A 41 -20.28 -21.03 -14.44
N PHE A 42 -20.59 -20.45 -13.29
CA PHE A 42 -21.40 -19.23 -13.21
C PHE A 42 -20.72 -18.05 -13.93
N LEU A 43 -19.41 -17.81 -13.67
CA LEU A 43 -18.65 -16.77 -14.35
C LEU A 43 -18.65 -16.94 -15.86
N VAL A 44 -18.36 -18.15 -16.35
CA VAL A 44 -18.32 -18.46 -17.79
C VAL A 44 -19.68 -18.21 -18.42
N GLN A 45 -20.76 -18.67 -17.78
CA GLN A 45 -22.13 -18.47 -18.27
C GLN A 45 -22.48 -16.97 -18.36
N LYS A 46 -22.19 -16.19 -17.32
CA LYS A 46 -22.52 -14.76 -17.28
C LYS A 46 -21.64 -13.90 -18.19
N SER A 47 -20.43 -14.35 -18.49
CA SER A 47 -19.49 -13.68 -19.38
C SER A 47 -19.48 -14.22 -20.82
N GLN A 48 -20.44 -15.06 -21.19
CA GLN A 48 -20.52 -15.66 -22.53
C GLN A 48 -20.51 -14.57 -23.62
N GLY A 49 -19.60 -14.71 -24.60
CA GLY A 49 -19.46 -13.78 -25.72
C GLY A 49 -18.82 -12.43 -25.35
N LYS A 50 -18.47 -12.19 -24.09
CA LYS A 50 -17.81 -10.95 -23.65
C LYS A 50 -16.29 -11.11 -23.68
N ASN A 51 -15.63 -10.11 -24.25
CA ASN A 51 -14.16 -9.99 -24.26
C ASN A 51 -13.71 -8.75 -23.50
N ARG A 52 -12.50 -8.79 -22.98
CA ARG A 52 -11.81 -7.63 -22.41
C ARG A 52 -11.34 -6.67 -23.53
N PRO A 53 -11.01 -5.41 -23.25
CA PRO A 53 -10.49 -4.47 -24.24
C PRO A 53 -9.25 -4.98 -25.01
N CYS A 54 -8.47 -5.90 -24.41
CA CYS A 54 -7.32 -6.54 -25.07
C CYS A 54 -7.71 -7.71 -26.01
N GLY A 55 -8.99 -7.99 -26.18
CA GLY A 55 -9.51 -9.04 -27.07
C GLY A 55 -9.57 -10.46 -26.46
N GLU A 56 -9.03 -10.68 -25.25
CA GLU A 56 -9.12 -12.00 -24.60
C GLU A 56 -10.50 -12.24 -23.95
N PRO A 57 -10.95 -13.52 -23.85
CA PRO A 57 -12.17 -13.87 -23.14
C PRO A 57 -12.19 -13.30 -21.72
N TYR A 58 -13.37 -12.79 -21.30
CA TYR A 58 -13.53 -12.10 -20.02
C TYR A 58 -13.04 -12.93 -18.83
N TYR A 59 -13.32 -14.22 -18.81
CA TYR A 59 -13.03 -15.14 -17.70
C TYR A 59 -11.53 -15.43 -17.48
N LEU A 60 -10.64 -15.14 -18.44
CA LEU A 60 -9.22 -15.49 -18.31
C LEU A 60 -8.50 -14.69 -17.22
N HIS A 61 -8.77 -13.41 -17.10
CA HIS A 61 -8.19 -12.59 -16.05
C HIS A 61 -8.63 -13.03 -14.65
N PRO A 62 -9.92 -13.21 -14.35
CA PRO A 62 -10.36 -13.82 -13.09
C PRO A 62 -9.72 -15.17 -12.78
N LEU A 63 -9.56 -16.03 -13.79
CA LEU A 63 -8.89 -17.30 -13.60
C LEU A 63 -7.42 -17.13 -13.20
N ARG A 64 -6.67 -16.23 -13.84
CA ARG A 64 -5.29 -15.94 -13.46
C ARG A 64 -5.19 -15.39 -12.04
N ILE A 65 -6.16 -14.58 -11.60
CA ILE A 65 -6.24 -14.12 -10.20
C ILE A 65 -6.45 -15.30 -9.26
N ALA A 66 -7.36 -16.20 -9.58
CA ALA A 66 -7.59 -17.41 -8.80
C ALA A 66 -6.32 -18.28 -8.71
N TYR A 67 -5.55 -18.40 -9.80
CA TYR A 67 -4.24 -19.09 -9.78
C TYR A 67 -3.24 -18.41 -8.84
N ILE A 68 -3.14 -17.08 -8.86
CA ILE A 68 -2.23 -16.32 -7.98
C ILE A 68 -2.61 -16.55 -6.51
N LEU A 69 -3.89 -16.48 -6.19
CA LEU A 69 -4.41 -16.71 -4.84
C LEU A 69 -4.20 -18.18 -4.41
N ALA A 70 -4.47 -19.15 -5.28
CA ALA A 70 -4.30 -20.57 -4.99
C ALA A 70 -2.83 -20.97 -4.78
N GLN A 71 -1.86 -20.31 -5.45
CA GLN A 71 -0.43 -20.50 -5.21
C GLN A 71 -0.01 -20.10 -3.79
N SER A 72 -0.75 -19.19 -3.17
CA SER A 72 -0.58 -18.78 -1.78
C SER A 72 -1.54 -19.51 -0.83
N GLU A 73 -2.19 -20.58 -1.31
CA GLU A 73 -3.10 -21.51 -0.59
C GLU A 73 -4.24 -20.81 0.17
N PHE A 74 -4.78 -19.70 -0.36
CA PHE A 74 -5.96 -19.06 0.21
C PHE A 74 -7.18 -19.98 0.20
N ASP A 75 -8.14 -19.71 1.09
CA ASP A 75 -9.39 -20.49 1.20
C ASP A 75 -10.27 -20.39 -0.06
N ALA A 76 -11.23 -21.33 -0.18
CA ALA A 76 -12.12 -21.42 -1.32
C ALA A 76 -12.96 -20.14 -1.51
N ASP A 77 -13.35 -19.45 -0.43
CA ASP A 77 -14.12 -18.20 -0.52
C ASP A 77 -13.29 -17.07 -1.16
N CYS A 78 -12.01 -17.00 -0.81
CA CYS A 78 -11.09 -16.06 -1.43
C CYS A 78 -10.87 -16.37 -2.92
N ILE A 79 -10.75 -17.64 -3.29
CA ILE A 79 -10.65 -18.08 -4.70
C ILE A 79 -11.92 -17.72 -5.47
N CYS A 80 -13.10 -18.02 -4.91
CA CYS A 80 -14.38 -17.65 -5.51
C CYS A 80 -14.53 -16.15 -5.67
N ALA A 81 -14.14 -15.37 -4.68
CA ALA A 81 -14.14 -13.91 -4.78
C ALA A 81 -13.14 -13.40 -5.85
N GLY A 82 -11.99 -14.04 -6.00
CA GLY A 82 -11.04 -13.77 -7.09
C GLY A 82 -11.63 -14.04 -8.47
N LEU A 83 -12.36 -15.17 -8.63
CA LEU A 83 -13.08 -15.49 -9.86
C LEU A 83 -14.18 -14.47 -10.18
N LEU A 84 -14.84 -13.92 -9.17
CA LEU A 84 -16.00 -13.03 -9.34
C LEU A 84 -15.68 -11.55 -9.08
N HIS A 85 -14.41 -11.14 -8.90
CA HIS A 85 -14.04 -9.79 -8.46
C HIS A 85 -14.54 -8.63 -9.34
N GLY A 86 -14.83 -8.86 -10.60
CA GLY A 86 -15.40 -7.89 -11.55
C GLY A 86 -16.83 -8.21 -12.01
N ILE A 87 -17.52 -9.11 -11.31
CA ILE A 87 -18.82 -9.66 -11.77
C ILE A 87 -19.92 -8.59 -11.82
N TYR A 88 -19.81 -7.52 -11.05
CA TYR A 88 -20.80 -6.42 -11.05
C TYR A 88 -20.84 -5.65 -12.38
N ASP A 89 -19.77 -5.70 -13.17
CA ASP A 89 -19.76 -5.16 -14.55
C ASP A 89 -20.67 -5.96 -15.49
N LEU A 90 -21.16 -7.12 -15.04
CA LEU A 90 -22.07 -8.02 -15.77
C LEU A 90 -23.51 -7.93 -15.26
N GLU A 91 -23.90 -6.86 -14.55
CA GLU A 91 -25.25 -6.60 -14.02
C GLU A 91 -25.71 -7.62 -12.95
N ILE A 92 -24.77 -8.27 -12.26
CA ILE A 92 -25.03 -9.16 -11.12
C ILE A 92 -24.99 -8.34 -9.83
N THR A 93 -25.88 -8.64 -8.88
CA THR A 93 -25.96 -7.93 -7.61
C THR A 93 -25.22 -8.66 -6.48
N SER A 94 -24.86 -7.94 -5.40
CA SER A 94 -24.28 -8.54 -4.19
C SER A 94 -25.21 -9.57 -3.56
N GLN A 95 -26.53 -9.37 -3.67
CA GLN A 95 -27.52 -10.30 -3.15
C GLN A 95 -27.57 -11.61 -3.94
N ASP A 96 -27.38 -11.57 -5.26
CA ASP A 96 -27.29 -12.77 -6.10
C ASP A 96 -26.05 -13.60 -5.71
N ILE A 97 -24.92 -12.95 -5.50
CA ILE A 97 -23.68 -13.61 -5.07
C ILE A 97 -23.83 -14.20 -3.67
N SER A 98 -24.39 -13.43 -2.72
CA SER A 98 -24.59 -13.89 -1.35
C SER A 98 -25.49 -15.13 -1.27
N SER A 99 -26.55 -15.18 -2.08
CA SER A 99 -27.48 -16.31 -2.10
C SER A 99 -26.90 -17.60 -2.71
N GLN A 100 -25.98 -17.46 -3.70
CA GLN A 100 -25.42 -18.61 -4.42
C GLN A 100 -24.10 -19.12 -3.84
N PHE A 101 -23.22 -18.19 -3.40
CA PHE A 101 -21.83 -18.49 -3.01
C PHE A 101 -21.53 -18.17 -1.54
N GLY A 102 -22.48 -17.54 -0.82
CA GLY A 102 -22.38 -17.19 0.58
C GLY A 102 -21.97 -15.75 0.83
N THR A 103 -22.30 -15.27 2.04
CA THR A 103 -22.07 -13.88 2.46
C THR A 103 -20.59 -13.49 2.49
N ALA A 104 -19.69 -14.43 2.84
CA ALA A 104 -18.27 -14.19 2.87
C ALA A 104 -17.73 -13.81 1.48
N VAL A 105 -18.10 -14.54 0.43
CA VAL A 105 -17.71 -14.25 -0.96
C VAL A 105 -18.26 -12.88 -1.38
N ALA A 106 -19.53 -12.58 -1.10
CA ALA A 106 -20.15 -11.30 -1.41
C ALA A 106 -19.43 -10.13 -0.71
N THR A 107 -19.11 -10.25 0.58
CA THR A 107 -18.39 -9.23 1.35
C THR A 107 -17.02 -8.92 0.75
N ILE A 108 -16.26 -9.94 0.34
CA ILE A 108 -14.95 -9.74 -0.31
C ILE A 108 -15.11 -9.01 -1.64
N ILE A 109 -16.10 -9.40 -2.48
CA ILE A 109 -16.35 -8.75 -3.77
C ILE A 109 -16.80 -7.31 -3.58
N ASP A 110 -17.71 -7.03 -2.63
CA ASP A 110 -18.14 -5.67 -2.29
C ASP A 110 -16.96 -4.80 -1.85
N GLY A 111 -16.08 -5.35 -1.02
CA GLY A 111 -14.85 -4.69 -0.61
C GLY A 111 -13.94 -4.39 -1.80
N THR A 112 -13.75 -5.35 -2.71
CA THR A 112 -12.91 -5.16 -3.90
C THR A 112 -13.51 -4.17 -4.89
N SER A 113 -14.82 -4.13 -5.06
CA SER A 113 -15.50 -3.19 -5.98
C SER A 113 -15.38 -1.73 -5.51
N LYS A 114 -15.42 -1.47 -4.20
CA LYS A 114 -15.19 -0.14 -3.63
C LYS A 114 -13.81 0.44 -3.95
N ILE A 115 -12.86 -0.41 -4.33
CA ILE A 115 -11.45 -0.06 -4.61
C ILE A 115 -11.16 0.10 -6.11
N MET A 116 -12.16 0.02 -6.99
CA MET A 116 -11.94 -0.20 -8.43
C MET A 116 -11.12 0.89 -9.14
N HIS A 117 -11.13 2.13 -8.70
CA HIS A 117 -10.43 3.23 -9.39
C HIS A 117 -9.70 4.15 -8.43
N ILE A 118 -8.40 3.94 -8.28
CA ILE A 118 -7.51 4.96 -7.71
C ILE A 118 -7.00 5.82 -8.88
N PRO A 119 -7.46 7.07 -9.05
CA PRO A 119 -7.00 7.90 -10.15
C PRO A 119 -5.55 8.34 -9.88
N VAL A 120 -4.60 7.83 -10.67
CA VAL A 120 -3.16 8.09 -10.53
C VAL A 120 -2.79 9.53 -10.92
N ASN A 121 -3.63 10.23 -11.68
CA ASN A 121 -3.34 11.54 -12.26
C ASN A 121 -3.63 12.75 -11.38
N SER A 122 -4.26 12.58 -10.23
CA SER A 122 -4.46 13.68 -9.29
C SER A 122 -3.54 13.53 -8.09
N LYS A 123 -2.51 14.36 -7.97
CA LYS A 123 -1.70 14.50 -6.75
C LYS A 123 -2.51 15.03 -5.57
N THR A 124 -3.83 14.94 -5.61
CA THR A 124 -4.80 15.65 -4.78
C THR A 124 -5.84 14.70 -4.17
N LEU A 125 -6.77 15.26 -3.41
CA LEU A 125 -7.87 14.69 -2.61
C LEU A 125 -8.49 13.36 -3.10
N HIS A 126 -8.62 13.12 -4.40
CA HIS A 126 -9.24 11.90 -4.93
C HIS A 126 -8.40 10.62 -4.70
N GLN A 127 -7.08 10.73 -4.67
CA GLN A 127 -6.20 9.59 -4.33
C GLN A 127 -6.34 9.22 -2.85
N ALA A 128 -6.39 10.21 -1.99
CA ALA A 128 -6.54 10.02 -0.55
C ALA A 128 -7.88 9.35 -0.19
N ASP A 129 -8.99 9.81 -0.78
CA ASP A 129 -10.32 9.20 -0.58
C ASP A 129 -10.38 7.76 -1.07
N ALA A 130 -9.79 7.47 -2.24
CA ALA A 130 -9.75 6.12 -2.78
C ALA A 130 -8.91 5.16 -1.90
N ILE A 131 -7.75 5.59 -1.43
CA ILE A 131 -6.91 4.82 -0.51
C ILE A 131 -7.63 4.63 0.84
N ARG A 132 -8.30 5.66 1.34
CA ARG A 132 -9.10 5.59 2.57
C ARG A 132 -10.22 4.56 2.46
N LYS A 133 -10.98 4.55 1.37
CA LYS A 133 -12.03 3.55 1.10
C LYS A 133 -11.44 2.15 0.99
N MET A 134 -10.28 2.02 0.36
CA MET A 134 -9.53 0.77 0.28
C MET A 134 -9.19 0.24 1.67
N LEU A 135 -8.63 1.07 2.53
CA LEU A 135 -8.22 0.68 3.87
C LEU A 135 -9.41 0.31 4.75
N PHE A 136 -10.54 0.99 4.60
CA PHE A 136 -11.77 0.65 5.33
C PHE A 136 -12.35 -0.69 4.90
N ALA A 137 -12.34 -0.98 3.59
CA ALA A 137 -12.75 -2.30 3.09
C ALA A 137 -11.86 -3.45 3.62
N MET A 138 -10.56 -3.18 3.83
CA MET A 138 -9.62 -4.15 4.43
C MET A 138 -9.91 -4.44 5.91
N VAL A 139 -10.44 -3.47 6.64
CA VAL A 139 -10.81 -3.67 8.06
C VAL A 139 -12.02 -4.62 8.18
N ASP A 140 -12.93 -4.60 7.22
CA ASP A 140 -14.10 -5.46 7.19
C ASP A 140 -13.73 -6.92 6.85
N ASP A 141 -12.86 -7.14 5.85
CA ASP A 141 -12.29 -8.46 5.51
C ASP A 141 -10.91 -8.29 4.84
N VAL A 142 -9.88 -8.81 5.49
CA VAL A 142 -8.49 -8.72 4.99
C VAL A 142 -8.30 -9.38 3.61
N ARG A 143 -9.12 -10.37 3.25
CA ARG A 143 -9.03 -11.07 1.96
C ARG A 143 -9.26 -10.14 0.77
N VAL A 144 -9.97 -9.02 0.99
CA VAL A 144 -10.14 -7.94 -0.01
C VAL A 144 -8.80 -7.48 -0.58
N ILE A 145 -7.78 -7.31 0.29
CA ILE A 145 -6.47 -6.84 -0.17
C ILE A 145 -5.74 -7.88 -1.00
N PHE A 146 -5.84 -9.17 -0.64
CA PHE A 146 -5.16 -10.24 -1.37
C PHE A 146 -5.75 -10.42 -2.77
N VAL A 147 -7.07 -10.33 -2.92
CA VAL A 147 -7.71 -10.31 -4.24
C VAL A 147 -7.24 -9.12 -5.07
N LYS A 148 -7.11 -7.94 -4.45
CA LYS A 148 -6.60 -6.73 -5.15
C LYS A 148 -5.12 -6.83 -5.50
N LEU A 149 -4.27 -7.36 -4.63
CA LEU A 149 -2.86 -7.61 -4.95
C LEU A 149 -2.74 -8.59 -6.14
N ALA A 150 -3.54 -9.66 -6.14
CA ALA A 150 -3.57 -10.60 -7.25
C ALA A 150 -4.06 -9.97 -8.56
N ASP A 151 -5.12 -9.12 -8.51
CA ASP A 151 -5.59 -8.32 -9.66
C ASP A 151 -4.47 -7.43 -10.22
N ARG A 152 -3.78 -6.67 -9.36
CA ARG A 152 -2.69 -5.80 -9.78
C ARG A 152 -1.48 -6.57 -10.32
N LEU A 153 -1.20 -7.75 -9.75
CA LEU A 153 -0.11 -8.60 -10.22
C LEU A 153 -0.41 -9.17 -11.62
N ASP A 154 -1.62 -9.63 -11.87
CA ASP A 154 -2.01 -10.06 -13.22
C ASP A 154 -1.97 -8.89 -14.23
N ARG A 155 -2.44 -7.72 -13.84
CA ARG A 155 -2.40 -6.53 -14.71
C ARG A 155 -0.98 -6.10 -15.08
N ILE A 156 -0.02 -6.09 -14.13
CA ILE A 156 1.36 -5.72 -14.45
C ILE A 156 2.07 -6.79 -15.28
N ARG A 157 1.76 -8.06 -15.08
CA ARG A 157 2.26 -9.17 -15.91
C ARG A 157 1.80 -9.04 -17.36
N ASN A 158 0.57 -8.57 -17.58
CA ASN A 158 -0.05 -8.40 -18.89
C ASN A 158 -0.06 -6.93 -19.37
N ILE A 159 0.74 -6.06 -18.80
CA ILE A 159 0.77 -4.60 -19.04
C ILE A 159 1.00 -4.23 -20.52
N LYS A 160 1.63 -5.11 -21.31
CA LYS A 160 1.90 -4.89 -22.74
C LYS A 160 0.63 -4.71 -23.59
N THR A 161 -0.52 -5.13 -23.10
CA THR A 161 -1.81 -4.96 -23.76
C THR A 161 -2.36 -3.53 -23.65
N LEU A 162 -1.75 -2.69 -22.80
CA LEU A 162 -2.13 -1.31 -22.56
C LEU A 162 -1.31 -0.35 -23.44
N GLU A 163 -1.82 0.85 -23.66
CA GLU A 163 -1.07 1.95 -24.28
C GLU A 163 0.10 2.43 -23.41
N SER A 164 1.16 2.98 -24.00
CA SER A 164 2.38 3.38 -23.30
C SER A 164 2.15 4.36 -22.15
N SER A 165 1.19 5.27 -22.27
CA SER A 165 0.79 6.22 -21.23
C SER A 165 0.18 5.47 -20.02
N GLN A 166 -0.72 4.54 -20.29
CA GLN A 166 -1.39 3.71 -19.26
C GLN A 166 -0.41 2.74 -18.61
N GLN A 167 0.57 2.21 -19.38
CA GLN A 167 1.63 1.36 -18.81
C GLN A 167 2.45 2.09 -17.74
N LYS A 168 2.87 3.32 -18.01
CA LYS A 168 3.62 4.14 -17.03
C LYS A 168 2.79 4.46 -15.80
N LEU A 169 1.52 4.80 -15.98
CA LEU A 169 0.60 5.11 -14.88
C LEU A 169 0.41 3.90 -13.96
N LEU A 170 0.09 2.74 -14.52
CA LEU A 170 -0.08 1.50 -13.74
C LEU A 170 1.21 1.11 -13.02
N ALA A 171 2.36 1.20 -13.68
CA ALA A 171 3.66 0.87 -13.09
C ALA A 171 4.00 1.82 -11.93
N SER A 172 3.69 3.13 -12.04
CA SER A 172 3.88 4.09 -10.95
C SER A 172 2.93 3.85 -9.78
N GLU A 173 1.65 3.57 -10.05
CA GLU A 173 0.67 3.19 -9.02
C GLU A 173 1.18 1.98 -8.20
N ILE A 174 1.71 0.97 -8.90
CA ILE A 174 2.18 -0.25 -8.26
C ILE A 174 3.40 0.02 -7.37
N ILE A 175 4.38 0.82 -7.82
CA ILE A 175 5.55 1.18 -7.01
C ILE A 175 5.17 2.02 -5.79
N ASP A 176 4.25 2.96 -5.96
CA ASP A 176 3.94 3.93 -4.92
C ASP A 176 2.97 3.40 -3.86
N ILE A 177 2.12 2.41 -4.21
CA ILE A 177 1.04 1.93 -3.33
C ILE A 177 1.13 0.43 -3.08
N TRP A 178 1.08 -0.40 -4.16
CA TRP A 178 0.87 -1.84 -4.01
C TRP A 178 2.11 -2.60 -3.57
N ALA A 179 3.29 -2.25 -4.05
CA ALA A 179 4.54 -2.87 -3.62
C ALA A 179 4.87 -2.57 -2.15
N PRO A 180 4.77 -1.32 -1.64
CA PRO A 180 4.90 -1.03 -0.21
C PRO A 180 3.86 -1.74 0.65
N LEU A 181 2.62 -1.86 0.18
CA LEU A 181 1.57 -2.57 0.90
C LEU A 181 1.85 -4.08 0.99
N ALA A 182 2.30 -4.71 -0.10
CA ALA A 182 2.75 -6.10 -0.10
C ALA A 182 3.93 -6.31 0.86
N ASP A 183 4.88 -5.37 0.94
CA ASP A 183 5.99 -5.41 1.89
C ASP A 183 5.51 -5.38 3.35
N ARG A 184 4.54 -4.51 3.66
CA ARG A 184 3.93 -4.43 5.01
C ARG A 184 3.18 -5.71 5.41
N LEU A 185 2.56 -6.37 4.44
CA LEU A 185 1.91 -7.67 4.64
C LEU A 185 2.92 -8.83 4.65
N GLY A 186 4.23 -8.57 4.49
CA GLY A 186 5.29 -9.55 4.46
C GLY A 186 5.34 -10.40 3.18
N MET A 187 4.55 -10.06 2.16
CA MET A 187 4.46 -10.76 0.87
C MET A 187 5.64 -10.39 -0.03
N SER A 188 6.84 -10.87 0.34
CA SER A 188 8.08 -10.46 -0.32
C SER A 188 8.17 -10.92 -1.78
N LYS A 189 7.55 -12.04 -2.13
CA LYS A 189 7.52 -12.55 -3.50
C LYS A 189 6.78 -11.58 -4.41
N GLU A 190 5.55 -11.23 -4.07
CA GLU A 190 4.70 -10.32 -4.82
C GLU A 190 5.28 -8.90 -4.85
N LYS A 191 5.77 -8.40 -3.72
CA LYS A 191 6.46 -7.10 -3.65
C LYS A 191 7.61 -7.00 -4.63
N ASN A 192 8.51 -7.98 -4.62
CA ASN A 192 9.68 -7.96 -5.49
C ASN A 192 9.30 -8.05 -6.98
N GLU A 193 8.28 -8.83 -7.31
CA GLU A 193 7.77 -8.93 -8.69
C GLU A 193 7.11 -7.61 -9.13
N PHE A 194 6.30 -6.98 -8.28
CA PHE A 194 5.75 -5.65 -8.52
C PHE A 194 6.84 -4.63 -8.83
N GLU A 195 7.87 -4.57 -7.98
CA GLU A 195 8.97 -3.62 -8.12
C GLU A 195 9.77 -3.85 -9.41
N ASP A 196 10.14 -5.11 -9.70
CA ASP A 196 10.96 -5.45 -10.86
C ASP A 196 10.21 -5.24 -12.18
N LEU A 197 8.93 -5.64 -12.25
CA LEU A 197 8.10 -5.42 -13.43
C LEU A 197 7.82 -3.93 -13.67
N SER A 198 7.53 -3.18 -12.59
CA SER A 198 7.27 -1.75 -12.70
C SER A 198 8.51 -0.95 -13.11
N LEU A 199 9.70 -1.30 -12.59
CA LEU A 199 10.96 -0.64 -12.97
C LEU A 199 11.18 -0.65 -14.50
N LYS A 200 10.81 -1.74 -15.15
CA LYS A 200 10.93 -1.90 -16.60
C LYS A 200 10.15 -0.84 -17.39
N TYR A 201 9.06 -0.30 -16.84
CA TYR A 201 8.20 0.69 -17.49
C TYR A 201 8.38 2.11 -16.94
N THR A 202 8.80 2.24 -15.67
CA THR A 202 9.08 3.56 -15.07
C THR A 202 10.48 4.07 -15.37
N ASN A 203 11.46 3.17 -15.47
CA ASN A 203 12.86 3.51 -15.84
C ASN A 203 13.49 2.39 -16.69
N PRO A 204 13.16 2.29 -17.99
CA PRO A 204 13.62 1.22 -18.86
C PRO A 204 15.14 1.22 -19.04
N ASP A 205 15.80 2.38 -19.07
CA ASP A 205 17.24 2.49 -19.25
C ASP A 205 18.00 1.86 -18.09
N ALA A 206 17.64 2.24 -16.86
CA ALA A 206 18.23 1.63 -15.66
C ALA A 206 17.97 0.11 -15.60
N PHE A 207 16.76 -0.33 -16.00
CA PHE A 207 16.43 -1.75 -16.07
C PHE A 207 17.36 -2.50 -17.03
N GLN A 208 17.61 -1.96 -18.25
CA GLN A 208 18.48 -2.58 -19.25
C GLN A 208 19.95 -2.58 -18.78
N GLN A 209 20.45 -1.49 -18.20
CA GLN A 209 21.80 -1.43 -17.63
C GLN A 209 22.02 -2.51 -16.56
N ILE A 210 21.10 -2.62 -15.60
CA ILE A 210 21.18 -3.64 -14.55
C ILE A 210 21.13 -5.04 -15.15
N LYS A 211 20.24 -5.28 -16.13
CA LYS A 211 20.12 -6.57 -16.83
C LYS A 211 21.41 -6.97 -17.53
N ALA A 212 22.07 -6.03 -18.22
CA ALA A 212 23.33 -6.27 -18.91
C ALA A 212 24.44 -6.67 -17.93
N VAL A 213 24.61 -5.93 -16.82
CA VAL A 213 25.62 -6.22 -15.79
C VAL A 213 25.37 -7.58 -15.10
N ILE A 214 24.11 -7.95 -14.85
CA ILE A 214 23.78 -9.26 -14.28
C ILE A 214 24.11 -10.37 -15.27
N ALA A 215 23.84 -10.19 -16.57
CA ALA A 215 24.09 -11.18 -17.59
C ALA A 215 25.59 -11.41 -17.83
N GLN A 216 26.40 -10.34 -17.93
CA GLN A 216 27.85 -10.45 -18.20
C GLN A 216 28.61 -11.26 -17.15
N LYS A 217 28.18 -11.23 -15.92
CA LYS A 217 28.91 -11.88 -14.80
C LYS A 217 28.29 -13.22 -14.37
N LYS A 218 27.37 -13.79 -15.16
CA LYS A 218 26.59 -14.96 -14.73
C LYS A 218 27.47 -16.22 -14.55
N ASP A 219 28.36 -16.50 -15.50
CA ASP A 219 29.12 -17.74 -15.51
C ASP A 219 30.29 -17.72 -14.51
N GLU A 220 31.03 -16.60 -14.41
CA GLU A 220 32.04 -16.40 -13.38
C GLU A 220 31.47 -16.54 -11.95
N ARG A 221 30.26 -16.07 -11.78
CA ARG A 221 29.56 -16.09 -10.50
C ARG A 221 29.04 -17.48 -10.13
N ALA A 222 28.61 -18.26 -11.12
CA ALA A 222 28.08 -19.59 -10.89
C ALA A 222 29.16 -20.53 -10.25
N ALA A 223 30.37 -20.54 -10.79
CA ALA A 223 31.47 -21.33 -10.26
C ALA A 223 31.88 -20.92 -8.85
N TYR A 224 32.00 -19.60 -8.61
CA TYR A 224 32.31 -19.03 -7.30
C TYR A 224 31.26 -19.41 -6.24
N LEU A 225 29.96 -19.22 -6.58
CA LEU A 225 28.87 -19.56 -5.66
C LEU A 225 28.78 -21.04 -5.39
N GLN A 226 29.01 -21.89 -6.40
CA GLN A 226 28.99 -23.34 -6.23
C GLN A 226 30.08 -23.80 -5.25
N LYS A 227 31.27 -23.23 -5.32
CA LYS A 227 32.36 -23.53 -4.38
C LYS A 227 31.98 -23.10 -2.94
N ALA A 228 31.42 -21.89 -2.78
CA ALA A 228 30.96 -21.44 -1.47
C ALA A 228 29.86 -22.34 -0.91
N VAL A 229 28.93 -22.80 -1.75
CA VAL A 229 27.84 -23.71 -1.37
C VAL A 229 28.44 -25.07 -0.90
N SER A 230 29.36 -25.69 -1.67
CA SER A 230 29.99 -26.96 -1.29
C SER A 230 30.70 -26.83 0.05
N THR A 231 31.49 -25.78 0.25
CA THR A 231 32.23 -25.55 1.50
C THR A 231 31.30 -25.42 2.71
N ILE A 232 30.21 -24.65 2.59
CA ILE A 232 29.23 -24.52 3.70
C ILE A 232 28.52 -25.85 3.95
N GLN A 233 28.16 -26.59 2.87
CA GLN A 233 27.48 -27.89 2.98
C GLN A 233 28.34 -28.89 3.73
N GLU A 234 29.62 -29.01 3.35
CA GLU A 234 30.57 -29.93 4.01
C GLU A 234 30.71 -29.66 5.51
N GLU A 235 30.83 -28.40 5.91
CA GLU A 235 30.94 -28.03 7.32
C GLU A 235 29.61 -28.24 8.09
N ALA A 236 28.47 -27.99 7.45
CA ALA A 236 27.17 -28.29 8.05
C ALA A 236 26.97 -29.81 8.25
N ASP A 237 27.35 -30.62 7.25
CA ASP A 237 27.25 -32.09 7.30
C ASP A 237 28.12 -32.70 8.41
N LYS A 238 29.34 -32.15 8.66
CA LYS A 238 30.19 -32.58 9.79
C LYS A 238 29.52 -32.41 11.15
N LEU A 239 28.63 -31.42 11.28
CA LEU A 239 27.87 -31.17 12.52
C LEU A 239 26.47 -31.80 12.51
N GLY A 240 26.12 -32.56 11.46
CA GLY A 240 24.81 -33.20 11.31
C GLY A 240 23.66 -32.22 11.06
N ILE A 241 23.96 -31.00 10.62
CA ILE A 241 22.93 -29.97 10.37
C ILE A 241 22.45 -30.11 8.92
N LYS A 242 21.18 -30.47 8.74
CA LYS A 242 20.56 -30.53 7.42
C LYS A 242 20.26 -29.14 6.90
N VAL A 243 20.83 -28.75 5.76
CA VAL A 243 20.64 -27.44 5.15
C VAL A 243 20.21 -27.57 3.69
N SER A 244 19.44 -26.59 3.24
CA SER A 244 19.18 -26.35 1.81
C SER A 244 19.79 -25.00 1.45
N ILE A 245 20.78 -25.00 0.56
CA ILE A 245 21.52 -23.80 0.17
C ILE A 245 21.15 -23.44 -1.26
N SER A 246 20.72 -22.21 -1.46
CA SER A 246 20.36 -21.68 -2.78
C SER A 246 21.03 -20.35 -3.05
N SER A 247 21.45 -20.13 -4.29
CA SER A 247 21.89 -18.82 -4.74
C SER A 247 20.68 -17.91 -4.97
N ARG A 248 20.77 -16.67 -4.52
CA ARG A 248 19.76 -15.64 -4.73
C ARG A 248 20.34 -14.47 -5.51
N ALA A 249 19.83 -14.27 -6.72
CA ALA A 249 20.05 -13.02 -7.43
C ALA A 249 19.27 -11.88 -6.75
N LYS A 250 19.89 -10.74 -6.57
CA LYS A 250 19.23 -9.56 -6.03
C LYS A 250 18.25 -9.00 -7.04
N HIS A 251 17.08 -8.60 -6.57
CA HIS A 251 16.03 -8.02 -7.41
C HIS A 251 16.50 -6.72 -8.09
N PHE A 252 16.05 -6.50 -9.32
CA PHE A 252 16.44 -5.35 -10.15
C PHE A 252 16.15 -4.01 -9.46
N TYR A 253 14.97 -3.88 -8.90
CA TYR A 253 14.58 -2.67 -8.18
C TYR A 253 15.43 -2.41 -6.93
N SER A 254 15.80 -3.46 -6.20
CA SER A 254 16.70 -3.34 -5.05
C SER A 254 18.11 -2.86 -5.46
N ILE A 255 18.59 -3.26 -6.63
CA ILE A 255 19.84 -2.78 -7.22
C ILE A 255 19.69 -1.31 -7.61
N TYR A 256 18.61 -0.96 -8.33
CA TYR A 256 18.29 0.40 -8.73
C TYR A 256 18.21 1.37 -7.53
N GLN A 257 17.56 0.99 -6.45
CA GLN A 257 17.50 1.78 -5.23
C GLN A 257 18.90 2.03 -4.61
N LYS A 258 19.77 1.03 -4.64
CA LYS A 258 21.15 1.18 -4.16
C LYS A 258 21.99 2.08 -5.05
N MET A 259 21.83 1.98 -6.38
CA MET A 259 22.47 2.87 -7.35
C MET A 259 22.11 4.32 -7.04
N ARG A 260 20.80 4.62 -6.90
CA ARG A 260 20.32 5.97 -6.57
C ARG A 260 20.83 6.46 -5.21
N LYS A 261 20.74 5.63 -4.17
CA LYS A 261 21.11 6.01 -2.80
C LYS A 261 22.61 6.24 -2.62
N ARG A 262 23.44 5.55 -3.40
CA ARG A 262 24.91 5.63 -3.32
C ARG A 262 25.53 6.44 -4.45
N ASN A 263 24.73 6.88 -5.42
CA ASN A 263 25.18 7.52 -6.66
C ASN A 263 26.29 6.71 -7.36
N LYS A 264 26.03 5.39 -7.56
CA LYS A 264 26.99 4.44 -8.13
C LYS A 264 26.39 3.73 -9.35
N GLU A 265 27.27 3.39 -10.31
CA GLU A 265 26.90 2.56 -11.43
C GLU A 265 26.67 1.09 -11.00
N PRO A 266 25.83 0.30 -11.75
CA PRO A 266 25.55 -1.10 -11.42
C PRO A 266 26.82 -1.97 -11.36
N SER A 267 27.83 -1.67 -12.17
CA SER A 267 29.12 -2.37 -12.23
C SER A 267 29.95 -2.22 -10.95
N GLU A 268 29.77 -1.12 -10.21
CA GLU A 268 30.47 -0.80 -8.96
C GLU A 268 29.79 -1.44 -7.73
N LEU A 269 28.64 -2.09 -7.91
CA LEU A 269 27.93 -2.75 -6.82
C LEU A 269 28.46 -4.18 -6.67
N PHE A 270 29.20 -4.40 -5.60
CA PHE A 270 29.82 -5.70 -5.30
C PHE A 270 28.86 -6.73 -4.67
N ASP A 271 27.74 -6.28 -4.08
CA ASP A 271 26.81 -7.11 -3.30
C ASP A 271 25.59 -7.61 -4.14
N LEU A 272 25.86 -8.01 -5.40
CA LEU A 272 24.82 -8.51 -6.30
C LEU A 272 24.45 -9.98 -6.07
N LEU A 273 25.25 -10.68 -5.28
CA LEU A 273 25.10 -12.11 -5.01
C LEU A 273 24.83 -12.34 -3.55
N ALA A 274 23.91 -13.25 -3.29
CA ALA A 274 23.62 -13.73 -1.96
C ALA A 274 23.42 -15.25 -1.98
N LEU A 275 23.81 -15.91 -0.89
CA LEU A 275 23.40 -17.26 -0.57
C LEU A 275 22.29 -17.24 0.45
N ARG A 276 21.32 -18.12 0.26
CA ARG A 276 20.27 -18.39 1.24
C ARG A 276 20.46 -19.79 1.77
N ILE A 277 20.58 -19.90 3.09
CA ILE A 277 20.70 -21.16 3.82
C ILE A 277 19.41 -21.36 4.61
N ILE A 278 18.73 -22.46 4.36
CA ILE A 278 17.52 -22.86 5.08
C ILE A 278 17.86 -24.07 5.92
N CYS A 279 17.59 -24.01 7.24
CA CYS A 279 17.77 -25.10 8.20
C CYS A 279 16.45 -25.42 8.92
N GLN A 280 16.46 -26.43 9.81
CA GLN A 280 15.24 -26.88 10.48
C GLN A 280 14.96 -26.11 11.78
N HIS A 281 16.00 -25.90 12.61
CA HIS A 281 15.82 -25.34 13.94
C HIS A 281 16.46 -23.96 14.08
N LYS A 282 15.90 -23.14 15.00
CA LYS A 282 16.41 -21.79 15.28
C LYS A 282 17.87 -21.80 15.74
N ASN A 283 18.26 -22.78 16.55
CA ASN A 283 19.63 -22.89 17.06
C ASN A 283 20.63 -23.18 15.93
N ASP A 284 20.23 -23.96 14.92
CA ASP A 284 21.06 -24.24 13.75
C ASP A 284 21.42 -22.96 13.00
N CYS A 285 20.51 -21.95 12.99
CA CYS A 285 20.82 -20.67 12.36
C CYS A 285 22.04 -20.00 13.01
N TYR A 286 22.14 -20.03 14.35
CA TYR A 286 23.27 -19.43 15.07
C TYR A 286 24.54 -20.29 14.98
N THR A 287 24.43 -21.60 14.90
CA THR A 287 25.56 -22.48 14.61
C THR A 287 26.12 -22.22 13.20
N LEU A 288 25.25 -22.13 12.21
CA LEU A 288 25.62 -21.85 10.82
C LEU A 288 26.29 -20.48 10.64
N ILE A 289 25.88 -19.45 11.38
CA ILE A 289 26.58 -18.16 11.31
C ILE A 289 27.99 -18.26 11.90
N GLY A 290 28.19 -19.08 12.95
CA GLY A 290 29.51 -19.41 13.50
C GLY A 290 30.41 -20.12 12.47
N ILE A 291 29.87 -21.10 11.74
CA ILE A 291 30.59 -21.80 10.64
C ILE A 291 31.00 -20.78 9.58
N VAL A 292 30.06 -19.97 9.08
CA VAL A 292 30.30 -18.97 8.02
C VAL A 292 31.39 -17.97 8.43
N HIS A 293 31.37 -17.48 9.67
CA HIS A 293 32.37 -16.54 10.18
C HIS A 293 33.71 -17.21 10.49
N GLY A 294 33.72 -18.53 10.74
CA GLY A 294 34.93 -19.34 10.84
C GLY A 294 35.59 -19.57 9.49
N LEU A 295 34.80 -19.75 8.42
CA LEU A 295 35.30 -19.95 7.05
C LEU A 295 35.81 -18.64 6.43
N TRP A 296 35.12 -17.52 6.66
CA TRP A 296 35.41 -16.26 6.00
C TRP A 296 35.27 -15.08 6.95
N LYS A 297 36.12 -14.07 6.79
CA LYS A 297 36.11 -12.87 7.61
C LYS A 297 34.85 -12.04 7.34
N PRO A 298 34.01 -11.74 8.38
CA PRO A 298 32.85 -10.90 8.22
C PRO A 298 33.25 -9.43 8.02
N LEU A 299 32.46 -8.70 7.22
CA LEU A 299 32.57 -7.26 7.04
C LEU A 299 31.91 -6.54 8.21
N GLU A 300 32.62 -5.59 8.78
CA GLU A 300 32.15 -4.79 9.93
C GLU A 300 30.85 -4.04 9.60
N GLY A 301 29.91 -4.02 10.56
CA GLY A 301 28.63 -3.34 10.42
C GLY A 301 27.65 -4.01 9.43
N ARG A 302 27.98 -5.21 8.91
CA ARG A 302 27.14 -5.94 7.96
C ARG A 302 26.39 -7.13 8.55
N PHE A 303 26.61 -7.45 9.80
CA PHE A 303 25.81 -8.44 10.52
C PHE A 303 24.49 -7.83 11.01
N LYS A 304 23.38 -8.55 10.79
CA LYS A 304 22.04 -8.17 11.27
C LYS A 304 21.29 -9.40 11.73
N ASP A 305 20.83 -9.37 12.95
CA ASP A 305 20.03 -10.43 13.55
C ASP A 305 18.54 -10.04 13.56
N TYR A 306 17.83 -10.44 12.50
CA TYR A 306 16.39 -10.30 12.42
C TYR A 306 15.63 -11.50 13.01
N ILE A 307 16.35 -12.51 13.58
CA ILE A 307 15.69 -13.58 14.35
C ILE A 307 15.41 -13.10 15.77
N ALA A 308 16.40 -12.48 16.40
CA ALA A 308 16.23 -11.88 17.72
C ALA A 308 15.35 -10.62 17.67
N MET A 309 15.45 -9.85 16.58
CA MET A 309 14.71 -8.60 16.37
C MET A 309 13.99 -8.62 15.02
N PRO A 310 12.79 -9.24 14.94
CA PRO A 310 12.04 -9.32 13.70
C PRO A 310 11.65 -7.94 13.17
N LYS A 311 11.61 -7.80 11.84
CA LYS A 311 11.08 -6.58 11.22
C LYS A 311 9.59 -6.41 11.53
N ALA A 312 9.05 -5.22 11.28
CA ALA A 312 7.63 -4.89 11.51
C ALA A 312 6.66 -5.84 10.78
N ASN A 313 7.06 -6.32 9.60
CA ASN A 313 6.31 -7.27 8.78
C ASN A 313 6.52 -8.75 9.17
N GLY A 314 7.13 -9.03 10.33
CA GLY A 314 7.39 -10.39 10.81
C GLY A 314 8.58 -11.10 10.14
N TYR A 315 9.34 -10.44 9.26
CA TYR A 315 10.50 -11.03 8.61
C TYR A 315 11.60 -11.39 9.61
N GLN A 316 12.07 -12.63 9.57
CA GLN A 316 13.13 -13.18 10.40
C GLN A 316 14.22 -13.83 9.53
N SER A 317 15.48 -13.50 9.79
CA SER A 317 16.67 -14.11 9.16
C SER A 317 17.94 -13.56 9.82
N LEU A 318 19.03 -14.31 9.87
CA LEU A 318 20.37 -13.77 10.08
C LEU A 318 20.92 -13.30 8.75
N HIS A 319 21.51 -12.12 8.72
CA HIS A 319 22.18 -11.58 7.53
C HIS A 319 23.63 -11.26 7.90
N THR A 320 24.56 -11.70 7.08
CA THR A 320 25.95 -11.29 7.17
C THR A 320 26.52 -11.09 5.77
N THR A 321 27.61 -10.32 5.68
CA THR A 321 28.41 -10.23 4.46
C THR A 321 29.84 -10.60 4.83
N VAL A 322 30.40 -11.58 4.15
CA VAL A 322 31.76 -12.07 4.39
C VAL A 322 32.63 -11.87 3.16
N MET A 323 33.97 -11.85 3.37
CA MET A 323 34.96 -11.85 2.28
C MET A 323 35.30 -13.29 1.91
N CYS A 324 34.72 -13.76 0.82
CA CYS A 324 35.00 -15.09 0.26
C CYS A 324 35.78 -14.88 -1.05
N GLU A 325 37.02 -15.45 -1.14
CA GLU A 325 37.91 -15.28 -2.30
C GLU A 325 38.03 -13.81 -2.77
N ASP A 326 38.30 -12.89 -1.83
CA ASP A 326 38.42 -11.45 -2.03
C ASP A 326 37.18 -10.76 -2.62
N LYS A 327 36.02 -11.46 -2.63
CA LYS A 327 34.74 -10.92 -3.06
C LYS A 327 33.73 -10.91 -1.91
N PRO A 328 32.96 -9.81 -1.74
CA PRO A 328 31.91 -9.78 -0.72
C PRO A 328 30.75 -10.68 -1.10
N LEU A 329 30.38 -11.59 -0.20
CA LEU A 329 29.27 -12.52 -0.32
C LEU A 329 28.26 -12.27 0.80
N GLU A 330 27.02 -11.89 0.44
CA GLU A 330 25.92 -11.79 1.40
C GLU A 330 25.36 -13.19 1.68
N ILE A 331 25.19 -13.53 2.96
CA ILE A 331 24.62 -14.82 3.38
C ILE A 331 23.42 -14.54 4.28
N GLN A 332 22.29 -15.18 3.95
CA GLN A 332 21.03 -15.13 4.68
C GLN A 332 20.73 -16.51 5.24
N ILE A 333 20.53 -16.62 6.56
CA ILE A 333 20.28 -17.89 7.25
C ILE A 333 18.95 -17.78 7.98
N ARG A 334 18.06 -18.77 7.76
CA ARG A 334 16.74 -18.83 8.39
C ARG A 334 16.20 -20.25 8.39
N THR A 335 15.21 -20.52 9.26
CA THR A 335 14.50 -21.81 9.25
C THR A 335 13.51 -21.88 8.09
N GLN A 336 13.02 -23.11 7.78
CA GLN A 336 11.94 -23.28 6.78
C GLN A 336 10.71 -22.45 7.15
N LYS A 337 10.26 -22.49 8.40
CA LYS A 337 9.12 -21.68 8.88
C LYS A 337 9.32 -20.17 8.67
N MET A 338 10.53 -19.65 8.98
CA MET A 338 10.86 -18.25 8.74
C MET A 338 10.91 -17.92 7.23
N HIS A 339 11.28 -18.90 6.42
CA HIS A 339 11.28 -18.78 4.96
C HIS A 339 9.87 -18.62 4.42
N ASP A 340 8.95 -19.47 4.84
CA ASP A 340 7.55 -19.42 4.41
C ASP A 340 6.88 -18.11 4.81
N ILE A 341 7.11 -17.67 6.05
CA ILE A 341 6.63 -16.36 6.53
C ILE A 341 7.25 -15.21 5.72
N ALA A 342 8.53 -15.28 5.37
CA ALA A 342 9.20 -14.22 4.62
C ALA A 342 8.80 -14.16 3.14
N GLU A 343 8.39 -15.26 2.51
CA GLU A 343 7.93 -15.29 1.11
C GLU A 343 6.43 -14.96 1.00
N HIS A 344 5.60 -15.51 1.90
CA HIS A 344 4.13 -15.42 1.81
C HIS A 344 3.50 -14.47 2.84
N GLY A 345 4.28 -13.98 3.81
CA GLY A 345 3.84 -13.00 4.79
C GLY A 345 2.63 -13.45 5.59
N VAL A 346 1.64 -12.57 5.71
CA VAL A 346 0.37 -12.84 6.40
C VAL A 346 -0.36 -14.04 5.79
N ALA A 347 -0.23 -14.27 4.48
CA ALA A 347 -0.82 -15.43 3.81
C ALA A 347 -0.29 -16.77 4.39
N SER A 348 0.94 -16.83 4.93
CA SER A 348 1.48 -18.03 5.56
C SER A 348 0.71 -18.47 6.81
N HIS A 349 0.01 -17.56 7.48
CA HIS A 349 -0.86 -17.90 8.63
C HIS A 349 -2.09 -18.71 8.20
N TRP A 350 -2.54 -18.59 6.94
CA TRP A 350 -3.61 -19.40 6.36
C TRP A 350 -3.11 -20.82 6.04
N LEU A 351 -1.81 -20.95 5.67
CA LEU A 351 -1.15 -22.24 5.42
C LEU A 351 -1.08 -23.13 6.67
N TYR A 352 -0.91 -22.55 7.86
CA TYR A 352 -0.62 -23.32 9.09
C TYR A 352 -1.87 -23.92 9.77
N LYS A 353 -3.09 -23.41 9.48
CA LYS A 353 -4.33 -23.84 10.14
C LYS A 353 -5.07 -24.99 9.43
N LYS A 354 -4.38 -25.77 8.60
CA LYS A 354 -4.90 -26.99 7.93
C LYS A 354 -5.28 -28.14 8.90
N GLY A 355 -5.83 -27.86 10.09
CA GLY A 355 -6.21 -28.90 11.04
C GLY A 355 -7.05 -28.48 12.23
N MET A 356 -7.37 -27.20 12.35
CA MET A 356 -8.20 -26.70 13.45
C MET A 356 -9.41 -25.92 12.92
N ASN A 357 -10.56 -26.12 13.54
CA ASN A 357 -11.83 -25.46 13.25
C ASN A 357 -11.67 -23.97 12.94
N HIS A 358 -12.49 -23.49 12.01
CA HIS A 358 -12.65 -22.16 11.44
C HIS A 358 -12.73 -21.01 12.47
N ASP A 359 -11.71 -20.79 13.28
CA ASP A 359 -11.54 -19.49 13.89
C ASP A 359 -10.74 -18.62 12.92
N LEU A 360 -11.41 -17.56 12.45
CA LEU A 360 -10.83 -16.47 11.69
C LEU A 360 -9.44 -16.18 12.26
N VAL A 361 -8.43 -16.15 11.40
CA VAL A 361 -7.09 -15.65 11.78
C VAL A 361 -7.33 -14.41 12.62
N ASP A 362 -6.80 -14.38 13.83
CA ASP A 362 -6.90 -13.19 14.67
C ASP A 362 -6.08 -12.07 14.02
N VAL A 363 -6.70 -11.46 13.02
CA VAL A 363 -6.16 -10.36 12.19
C VAL A 363 -5.82 -9.17 13.09
N ASN A 364 -6.48 -9.08 14.26
CA ASN A 364 -6.25 -8.06 15.26
C ASN A 364 -4.84 -8.12 15.88
N ASN A 365 -4.13 -9.25 15.77
CA ASN A 365 -2.74 -9.36 16.18
C ASN A 365 -1.73 -8.77 15.18
N LEU A 366 -2.16 -8.36 13.98
CA LEU A 366 -1.30 -7.71 13.01
C LEU A 366 -1.26 -6.21 13.28
N SER A 367 -0.09 -5.69 13.62
CA SER A 367 0.10 -4.27 13.95
C SER A 367 -0.44 -3.31 12.88
N ILE A 368 -0.44 -3.74 11.61
CA ILE A 368 -0.99 -2.97 10.49
C ILE A 368 -2.51 -2.76 10.61
N PHE A 369 -3.28 -3.77 11.05
CA PHE A 369 -4.73 -3.65 11.18
C PHE A 369 -5.13 -2.75 12.33
N ASN A 370 -4.42 -2.81 13.47
CA ASN A 370 -4.63 -1.90 14.58
C ASN A 370 -4.34 -0.44 14.16
N GLN A 371 -3.27 -0.21 13.39
CA GLN A 371 -2.96 1.11 12.84
C GLN A 371 -4.03 1.59 11.85
N LEU A 372 -4.58 0.70 11.02
CA LEU A 372 -5.66 1.01 10.09
C LEU A 372 -6.98 1.35 10.81
N GLN A 373 -7.32 0.61 11.87
CA GLN A 373 -8.47 0.92 12.72
C GLN A 373 -8.32 2.27 13.39
N GLU A 374 -7.14 2.58 13.95
CA GLU A 374 -6.86 3.89 14.54
C GLU A 374 -6.98 5.04 13.52
N LEU A 375 -6.61 4.81 12.28
CA LEU A 375 -6.77 5.80 11.20
C LEU A 375 -8.23 5.96 10.76
N ARG A 376 -9.04 4.89 10.81
CA ARG A 376 -10.47 4.93 10.49
C ARG A 376 -11.25 5.82 11.42
N ASP A 377 -10.97 5.72 12.72
CA ASP A 377 -11.76 6.36 13.76
C ASP A 377 -11.43 7.86 13.93
N LYS A 378 -10.46 8.39 13.17
CA LYS A 378 -10.05 9.81 13.24
C LYS A 378 -10.68 10.64 12.11
N PRO A 379 -11.36 11.76 12.41
CA PRO A 379 -11.82 12.69 11.42
C PRO A 379 -10.63 13.51 10.86
N LEU A 380 -9.91 12.93 9.89
CA LEU A 380 -8.79 13.60 9.21
C LEU A 380 -9.23 14.07 7.82
N SER A 381 -8.67 15.20 7.35
CA SER A 381 -8.79 15.56 5.94
C SER A 381 -8.08 14.52 5.08
N ASP A 382 -8.55 14.33 3.85
CA ASP A 382 -8.03 13.29 2.94
C ASP A 382 -6.53 13.45 2.67
N GLU A 383 -6.03 14.69 2.58
CA GLU A 383 -4.61 14.98 2.37
C GLU A 383 -3.77 14.62 3.61
N THR A 384 -4.24 14.98 4.80
CA THR A 384 -3.59 14.61 6.08
C THR A 384 -3.62 13.10 6.28
N PHE A 385 -4.71 12.44 5.92
CA PHE A 385 -4.85 10.99 5.96
C PHE A 385 -3.83 10.32 5.04
N PHE A 386 -3.68 10.78 3.80
CA PHE A 386 -2.72 10.21 2.84
C PHE A 386 -1.27 10.39 3.30
N GLN A 387 -0.91 11.56 3.82
CA GLN A 387 0.43 11.80 4.36
C GLN A 387 0.73 10.92 5.57
N ASN A 388 -0.25 10.75 6.47
CA ASN A 388 -0.11 9.86 7.62
C ASN A 388 0.01 8.40 7.18
N PHE A 389 -0.82 7.96 6.24
CA PHE A 389 -0.73 6.63 5.65
C PHE A 389 0.65 6.37 5.03
N LYS A 390 1.16 7.31 4.23
CA LYS A 390 2.47 7.19 3.59
C LYS A 390 3.60 7.15 4.61
N ASN A 391 3.55 7.96 5.65
CA ASN A 391 4.61 8.08 6.65
C ASN A 391 4.57 6.94 7.68
N ASP A 392 3.39 6.60 8.18
CA ASP A 392 3.22 5.68 9.30
C ASP A 392 3.07 4.22 8.83
N LEU A 393 2.41 4.00 7.68
CA LEU A 393 2.17 2.65 7.15
C LEU A 393 3.17 2.19 6.09
N LEU A 394 3.62 3.07 5.20
CA LEU A 394 4.52 2.69 4.11
C LEU A 394 5.98 3.07 4.37
N GLY A 395 6.26 3.85 5.43
CA GLY A 395 7.61 4.26 5.80
C GLY A 395 8.43 3.16 6.48
N ASP A 396 9.75 3.24 6.34
CA ASP A 396 10.68 2.41 7.13
C ASP A 396 10.56 2.75 8.62
N GLU A 397 10.83 1.78 9.49
CA GLU A 397 10.79 1.93 10.94
C GLU A 397 12.19 1.85 11.58
N VAL A 398 12.37 2.55 12.70
CA VAL A 398 13.49 2.42 13.60
C VAL A 398 13.02 1.76 14.90
N LEU A 399 13.77 0.77 15.38
CA LEU A 399 13.51 0.06 16.65
C LEU A 399 14.44 0.60 17.72
N VAL A 400 13.88 1.13 18.80
CA VAL A 400 14.63 1.67 19.94
C VAL A 400 14.12 1.05 21.24
N PHE A 401 14.94 1.05 22.28
CA PHE A 401 14.64 0.45 23.56
C PHE A 401 14.40 1.52 24.64
N THR A 402 13.47 1.23 25.55
CA THR A 402 13.44 1.92 26.83
C THR A 402 14.57 1.39 27.74
N PRO A 403 14.96 2.13 28.79
CA PRO A 403 15.92 1.62 29.80
C PRO A 403 15.48 0.32 30.47
N LYS A 404 14.18 0.01 30.46
CA LYS A 404 13.60 -1.24 30.98
C LYS A 404 13.64 -2.41 29.97
N GLY A 405 14.16 -2.17 28.75
CA GLY A 405 14.25 -3.19 27.69
C GLY A 405 13.01 -3.32 26.82
N GLU A 406 11.98 -2.47 26.99
CA GLU A 406 10.82 -2.48 26.09
C GLU A 406 11.19 -1.94 24.70
N VAL A 407 10.75 -2.62 23.66
CA VAL A 407 10.95 -2.20 22.25
C VAL A 407 9.87 -1.20 21.85
N LYS A 408 10.27 -0.06 21.31
CA LYS A 408 9.37 0.91 20.66
C LYS A 408 9.71 1.02 19.18
N LYS A 409 8.68 0.94 18.34
CA LYS A 409 8.76 1.09 16.89
C LYS A 409 8.37 2.51 16.51
N LEU A 410 9.19 3.17 15.74
CA LEU A 410 8.97 4.56 15.31
C LEU A 410 9.27 4.69 13.81
N PRO A 411 8.64 5.63 13.08
CA PRO A 411 9.01 5.93 11.71
C PRO A 411 10.50 6.27 11.57
N LEU A 412 11.13 5.87 10.47
CA LEU A 412 12.54 6.19 10.20
C LEU A 412 12.76 7.71 10.19
N GLY A 413 13.80 8.15 10.89
CA GLY A 413 14.10 9.57 11.08
C GLY A 413 13.40 10.21 12.28
N SER A 414 12.65 9.41 13.07
CA SER A 414 12.08 9.84 14.34
C SER A 414 13.17 10.28 15.32
N THR A 415 12.82 11.21 16.18
CA THR A 415 13.68 11.84 17.17
C THR A 415 13.34 11.36 18.59
N ALA A 416 14.15 11.80 19.58
CA ALA A 416 13.84 11.51 20.99
C ALA A 416 12.49 12.09 21.45
N ILE A 417 12.00 13.12 20.79
CA ILE A 417 10.68 13.70 21.05
C ILE A 417 9.58 12.70 20.62
N ASP A 418 9.70 12.13 19.40
CA ASP A 418 8.78 11.09 18.92
C ASP A 418 8.72 9.90 19.88
N PHE A 419 9.91 9.47 20.36
CA PHE A 419 10.02 8.38 21.32
C PHE A 419 9.30 8.71 22.63
N ALA A 420 9.47 9.91 23.19
CA ALA A 420 8.80 10.34 24.40
C ALA A 420 7.27 10.30 24.28
N TYR A 421 6.73 10.80 23.16
CA TYR A 421 5.28 10.72 22.87
C TYR A 421 4.80 9.29 22.58
N SER A 422 5.68 8.40 22.13
CA SER A 422 5.33 6.98 21.95
C SER A 422 5.14 6.26 23.28
N ILE A 423 5.83 6.68 24.33
CA ILE A 423 5.69 6.15 25.69
C ILE A 423 4.40 6.70 26.31
N HIS A 424 4.34 8.02 26.53
CA HIS A 424 3.18 8.69 27.09
C HIS A 424 3.18 10.18 26.72
N SER A 425 2.00 10.78 26.47
CA SER A 425 1.88 12.20 26.11
C SER A 425 2.46 13.12 27.18
N ALA A 426 2.24 12.83 28.47
CA ALA A 426 2.79 13.62 29.58
C ALA A 426 4.33 13.61 29.65
N ILE A 427 4.99 12.56 29.16
CA ILE A 427 6.46 12.51 29.04
C ILE A 427 6.91 13.36 27.85
N GLY A 428 6.20 13.24 26.73
CA GLY A 428 6.48 14.02 25.53
C GLY A 428 6.32 15.53 25.74
N GLU A 429 5.28 15.94 26.47
CA GLU A 429 5.01 17.35 26.80
C GLU A 429 6.10 17.98 27.70
N LYS A 430 6.73 17.18 28.54
CA LYS A 430 7.72 17.64 29.55
C LYS A 430 9.17 17.34 29.18
N ILE A 431 9.46 16.91 27.96
CA ILE A 431 10.81 16.56 27.53
C ILE A 431 11.72 17.78 27.49
N VAL A 432 12.90 17.67 28.11
CA VAL A 432 13.97 18.70 28.08
C VAL A 432 15.30 18.17 27.55
N GLY A 433 15.49 16.84 27.53
CA GLY A 433 16.71 16.21 27.06
C GLY A 433 16.52 14.72 26.82
N ALA A 434 17.49 14.09 26.17
CA ALA A 434 17.53 12.66 25.97
C ALA A 434 18.95 12.12 25.98
N LYS A 435 19.10 10.85 26.41
CA LYS A 435 20.35 10.11 26.27
C LYS A 435 20.11 8.90 25.36
N ALA A 436 21.06 8.65 24.46
CA ALA A 436 21.11 7.42 23.67
C ALA A 436 22.34 6.62 24.11
N ASN A 437 22.13 5.36 24.53
CA ASN A 437 23.19 4.50 25.06
C ASN A 437 24.02 5.18 26.18
N GLY A 438 23.35 5.92 27.07
CA GLY A 438 23.96 6.65 28.18
C GLY A 438 24.59 8.01 27.82
N LYS A 439 24.70 8.37 26.53
CA LYS A 439 25.27 9.66 26.08
C LYS A 439 24.14 10.64 25.75
N ILE A 440 24.27 11.89 26.16
CA ILE A 440 23.34 12.98 25.83
C ILE A 440 23.34 13.21 24.32
N ILE A 441 22.14 13.29 23.73
CA ILE A 441 21.93 13.57 22.31
C ILE A 441 21.02 14.80 22.11
N PRO A 442 21.17 15.55 21.01
CA PRO A 442 20.24 16.59 20.63
C PRO A 442 18.82 16.02 20.43
N LEU A 443 17.79 16.74 20.90
CA LEU A 443 16.39 16.29 20.76
C LEU A 443 15.93 16.16 19.30
N THR A 444 16.57 16.88 18.38
CA THR A 444 16.29 16.88 16.94
C THR A 444 17.07 15.81 16.16
N GLN A 445 17.98 15.11 16.82
CA GLN A 445 18.80 14.08 16.18
C GLN A 445 17.95 12.85 15.86
N PRO A 446 17.99 12.33 14.60
CA PRO A 446 17.34 11.07 14.25
C PRO A 446 17.89 9.89 15.05
N LEU A 447 16.99 9.09 15.59
CA LEU A 447 17.32 7.87 16.33
C LEU A 447 17.81 6.77 15.39
N GLN A 448 18.67 5.90 15.89
CA GLN A 448 19.21 4.74 15.17
C GLN A 448 18.67 3.43 15.76
N ASN A 449 18.64 2.39 14.96
CA ASN A 449 18.23 1.06 15.42
C ASN A 449 19.06 0.61 16.62
N THR A 450 18.39 -0.06 17.55
CA THR A 450 18.98 -0.70 18.75
C THR A 450 19.50 0.25 19.83
N GLN A 451 19.28 1.57 19.71
CA GLN A 451 19.64 2.51 20.77
C GLN A 451 18.71 2.36 21.98
N ILE A 452 19.30 2.43 23.18
CA ILE A 452 18.56 2.55 24.45
C ILE A 452 18.37 4.03 24.70
N ILE A 453 17.11 4.49 24.75
CA ILE A 453 16.76 5.91 24.87
C ILE A 453 16.19 6.19 26.26
N GLU A 454 16.84 7.08 26.98
CA GLU A 454 16.40 7.64 28.26
C GLU A 454 15.91 9.07 28.07
N ILE A 455 14.68 9.38 28.50
CA ILE A 455 14.09 10.72 28.40
C ILE A 455 14.26 11.47 29.70
N LEU A 456 14.76 12.71 29.60
CA LEU A 456 14.87 13.64 30.71
C LEU A 456 13.69 14.62 30.64
N THR A 457 12.95 14.74 31.73
CA THR A 457 11.75 15.57 31.83
C THR A 457 11.90 16.68 32.88
N ASN A 458 11.23 17.81 32.64
CA ASN A 458 11.06 18.87 33.63
C ASN A 458 9.56 19.23 33.73
N PRO A 459 8.99 19.31 34.93
CA PRO A 459 7.57 19.66 35.12
C PRO A 459 7.17 21.01 34.51
N GLN A 460 8.10 21.95 34.41
CA GLN A 460 7.89 23.29 33.86
C GLN A 460 8.05 23.36 32.32
N ALA A 461 8.52 22.29 31.68
CA ALA A 461 8.69 22.25 30.24
C ALA A 461 7.33 22.09 29.54
N HIS A 462 7.25 22.64 28.33
CA HIS A 462 6.07 22.54 27.47
C HIS A 462 6.47 22.39 26.00
N PRO A 463 5.57 21.89 25.15
CA PRO A 463 5.81 21.77 23.71
C PRO A 463 6.10 23.10 23.02
N THR A 464 6.93 23.07 21.97
CA THR A 464 7.33 24.26 21.21
C THR A 464 7.14 24.05 19.69
N GLU A 465 7.05 25.16 18.92
CA GLU A 465 6.98 25.10 17.44
C GLU A 465 8.22 24.39 16.84
N SER A 466 9.40 24.55 17.44
CA SER A 466 10.63 23.88 16.98
C SER A 466 10.56 22.37 17.15
N GLN A 467 9.94 21.89 18.21
CA GLN A 467 9.68 20.47 18.42
C GLN A 467 8.67 19.93 17.39
N LEU A 468 7.61 20.70 17.09
CA LEU A 468 6.63 20.34 16.05
C LEU A 468 7.29 20.12 14.68
N LYS A 469 8.28 20.96 14.32
CA LYS A 469 9.02 20.84 13.05
C LYS A 469 10.00 19.66 13.04
N ALA A 470 10.52 19.26 14.20
CA ALA A 470 11.52 18.21 14.33
C ALA A 470 10.93 16.81 14.32
N VAL A 471 9.71 16.62 14.81
CA VAL A 471 9.08 15.30 14.94
C VAL A 471 8.62 14.72 13.61
N LYS A 472 8.65 13.39 13.51
CA LYS A 472 8.25 12.63 12.33
C LYS A 472 6.93 11.90 12.54
N SER A 473 6.70 11.32 13.74
CA SER A 473 5.51 10.53 14.00
C SER A 473 4.25 11.40 14.04
N THR A 474 3.18 10.89 13.46
CA THR A 474 1.87 11.56 13.42
C THR A 474 1.33 11.82 14.81
N LYS A 475 1.53 10.87 15.75
CA LYS A 475 1.08 10.99 17.14
C LYS A 475 1.73 12.19 17.83
N ALA A 476 3.07 12.35 17.71
CA ALA A 476 3.78 13.48 18.31
C ALA A 476 3.33 14.82 17.67
N LYS A 477 3.24 14.88 16.33
CA LYS A 477 2.77 16.07 15.60
C LYS A 477 1.39 16.52 16.09
N GLN A 478 0.43 15.61 16.16
CA GLN A 478 -0.93 15.91 16.59
C GLN A 478 -0.98 16.42 18.04
N LYS A 479 -0.26 15.74 18.95
CA LYS A 479 -0.26 16.12 20.37
C LYS A 479 0.40 17.47 20.59
N ILE A 480 1.57 17.73 19.97
CA ILE A 480 2.25 19.03 20.04
C ILE A 480 1.37 20.12 19.42
N HIS A 481 0.79 19.89 18.24
CA HIS A 481 -0.08 20.85 17.59
C HIS A 481 -1.32 21.18 18.42
N SER A 482 -2.01 20.16 18.98
CA SER A 482 -3.17 20.36 19.85
C SER A 482 -2.83 21.17 21.09
N TRP A 483 -1.65 20.91 21.70
CA TRP A 483 -1.19 21.64 22.87
C TRP A 483 -0.89 23.12 22.52
N LEU A 484 -0.18 23.38 21.39
CA LEU A 484 0.14 24.73 20.93
C LEU A 484 -1.13 25.54 20.60
N VAL A 485 -2.09 24.93 19.91
CA VAL A 485 -3.38 25.61 19.62
C VAL A 485 -4.15 25.95 20.90
N ALA A 486 -4.06 25.12 21.93
CA ALA A 486 -4.77 25.35 23.19
C ALA A 486 -4.09 26.36 24.12
N ASN A 487 -2.76 26.53 24.02
CA ASN A 487 -1.97 27.28 25.02
C ASN A 487 -1.10 28.41 24.43
N ASP A 488 -0.92 28.49 23.10
CA ASP A 488 -0.11 29.51 22.43
C ASP A 488 -0.94 30.36 21.47
N VAL A 489 -1.31 31.56 21.91
CA VAL A 489 -2.15 32.51 21.13
C VAL A 489 -1.47 32.90 19.82
N ASN A 490 -0.13 33.12 19.83
CA ASN A 490 0.62 33.49 18.62
C ASN A 490 0.62 32.36 17.58
N PHE A 491 0.64 31.10 18.03
CA PHE A 491 0.56 29.94 17.14
C PHE A 491 -0.84 29.82 16.54
N THR A 492 -1.88 30.09 17.33
CA THR A 492 -3.29 30.03 16.86
C THR A 492 -3.53 31.07 15.79
N ASP A 493 -3.03 32.30 15.95
CA ASP A 493 -3.13 33.37 14.96
C ASP A 493 -2.40 33.03 13.64
N LYS A 494 -1.22 32.43 13.72
CA LYS A 494 -0.46 31.93 12.55
C LYS A 494 -1.23 30.83 11.80
N VAL A 495 -1.82 29.89 12.52
CA VAL A 495 -2.62 28.81 11.91
C VAL A 495 -3.87 29.35 11.23
N ALA A 496 -4.52 30.36 11.83
CA ALA A 496 -5.67 31.04 11.23
C ALA A 496 -5.26 31.79 9.94
N ALA A 497 -4.13 32.53 9.97
CA ALA A 497 -3.58 33.21 8.81
C ALA A 497 -3.22 32.25 7.66
N GLN A 498 -2.58 31.13 7.97
CA GLN A 498 -2.22 30.10 6.97
C GLN A 498 -3.45 29.41 6.35
N LYS A 499 -4.53 29.19 7.12
CA LYS A 499 -5.80 28.71 6.55
C LYS A 499 -6.39 29.69 5.55
N THR A 500 -6.37 30.98 5.88
CA THR A 500 -6.88 32.04 5.00
C THR A 500 -6.02 32.19 3.73
N GLU A 501 -4.72 31.97 3.82
CA GLU A 501 -3.78 32.03 2.69
C GLU A 501 -3.88 30.79 1.79
N SER A 502 -4.03 29.60 2.36
CA SER A 502 -4.26 28.38 1.59
C SER A 502 -5.63 28.38 0.89
N GLU A 503 -6.67 28.94 1.51
CA GLU A 503 -7.97 29.15 0.85
C GLU A 503 -7.86 30.15 -0.31
N LYS A 504 -7.04 31.19 -0.20
CA LYS A 504 -6.75 32.13 -1.30
C LYS A 504 -5.94 31.49 -2.41
N THR A 505 -4.95 30.67 -2.08
CA THR A 505 -4.09 29.98 -3.07
C THR A 505 -4.88 28.94 -3.87
N VAL A 506 -5.75 28.18 -3.21
CA VAL A 506 -6.68 27.26 -3.87
C VAL A 506 -7.65 28.00 -4.81
N GLN A 507 -8.10 29.19 -4.43
CA GLN A 507 -8.93 30.04 -5.31
C GLN A 507 -8.13 30.61 -6.50
N GLU A 508 -6.84 30.92 -6.32
CA GLU A 508 -5.98 31.40 -7.40
C GLU A 508 -5.53 30.27 -8.35
N GLU A 509 -5.27 29.08 -7.87
CA GLU A 509 -4.99 27.91 -8.71
C GLU A 509 -6.22 27.50 -9.54
N HIS A 510 -7.42 27.58 -8.97
CA HIS A 510 -8.66 27.42 -9.74
C HIS A 510 -8.85 28.50 -10.81
N ARG A 511 -8.31 29.71 -10.61
CA ARG A 511 -8.31 30.78 -11.64
C ARG A 511 -7.24 30.56 -12.72
N LYS A 512 -6.08 30.00 -12.40
CA LYS A 512 -4.99 29.73 -13.36
C LYS A 512 -5.26 28.53 -14.27
N HIS A 513 -5.97 27.50 -13.79
CA HIS A 513 -6.39 26.37 -14.61
C HIS A 513 -7.50 26.68 -15.64
N LYS A 514 -8.15 27.83 -15.55
CA LYS A 514 -9.12 28.29 -16.57
C LYS A 514 -8.49 29.00 -17.77
N LYS A 515 -7.16 29.19 -17.81
CA LYS A 515 -6.48 29.94 -18.89
C LYS A 515 -5.66 29.11 -19.88
N GLY A 516 -5.81 27.80 -19.93
CA GLY A 516 -4.99 26.98 -20.81
C GLY A 516 -5.65 25.73 -21.34
N THR A 517 -6.67 25.84 -22.18
CA THR A 517 -7.00 24.87 -23.25
C THR A 517 -8.08 25.52 -24.11
N GLY A 518 -7.67 26.03 -25.29
CA GLY A 518 -8.61 26.48 -26.31
C GLY A 518 -9.29 25.27 -26.94
N PHE A 519 -10.55 25.07 -26.59
CA PHE A 519 -11.50 24.35 -27.43
C PHE A 519 -12.67 25.30 -27.66
N THR A 520 -13.05 25.43 -28.90
CA THR A 520 -14.19 26.21 -29.40
C THR A 520 -15.42 25.95 -28.56
N GLN A 521 -15.83 26.95 -27.76
CA GLN A 521 -17.09 26.95 -27.05
C GLN A 521 -18.19 27.41 -28.00
N GLU A 522 -19.15 26.52 -28.24
CA GLU A 522 -20.49 26.94 -28.63
C GLU A 522 -21.03 27.90 -27.56
N HIS A 523 -21.51 29.05 -27.98
CA HIS A 523 -22.14 30.07 -27.15
C HIS A 523 -23.33 29.49 -26.40
N ARG A 524 -23.14 29.09 -25.13
CA ARG A 524 -24.24 28.89 -24.17
C ARG A 524 -24.48 30.21 -23.44
N THR A 525 -25.59 30.87 -23.72
CA THR A 525 -26.08 31.99 -22.97
C THR A 525 -26.39 31.55 -21.53
N THR A 526 -25.46 31.80 -20.60
CA THR A 526 -25.66 31.60 -19.15
C THR A 526 -26.30 32.86 -18.58
N GLY A 527 -27.59 32.82 -18.28
CA GLY A 527 -28.28 33.91 -17.56
C GLY A 527 -27.65 34.09 -16.16
N LYS A 528 -27.42 35.34 -15.76
CA LYS A 528 -27.07 35.69 -14.37
C LYS A 528 -28.31 35.58 -13.50
N VAL A 529 -28.14 35.22 -12.22
CA VAL A 529 -29.22 35.06 -11.24
C VAL A 529 -29.13 36.16 -10.20
N LYS A 530 -30.27 36.79 -9.91
CA LYS A 530 -30.46 37.82 -8.91
C LYS A 530 -31.19 37.22 -7.70
N VAL A 531 -30.76 37.62 -6.49
CA VAL A 531 -31.39 37.25 -5.22
C VAL A 531 -31.87 38.52 -4.53
N GLY A 532 -33.13 38.75 -4.54
CA GLY A 532 -33.68 40.04 -4.11
C GLY A 532 -33.07 41.21 -4.90
N ASN A 533 -32.47 42.20 -4.24
CA ASN A 533 -31.85 43.37 -4.89
C ASN A 533 -30.33 43.23 -5.11
N THR A 534 -29.73 42.05 -4.96
CA THR A 534 -28.28 41.84 -5.00
C THR A 534 -27.90 40.81 -6.08
N THR A 535 -26.88 41.14 -6.90
CA THR A 535 -26.48 40.36 -8.09
C THR A 535 -25.14 39.62 -7.95
N ASN A 536 -24.43 39.76 -6.82
CA ASN A 536 -23.08 39.23 -6.62
C ASN A 536 -23.01 37.92 -5.79
N PHE A 537 -23.94 37.00 -6.01
CA PHE A 537 -23.89 35.69 -5.35
C PHE A 537 -23.19 34.66 -6.20
N VAL A 538 -22.34 33.81 -5.54
CA VAL A 538 -21.81 32.59 -6.16
C VAL A 538 -22.93 31.54 -6.15
N VAL A 539 -23.55 31.32 -7.30
CA VAL A 539 -24.63 30.36 -7.46
C VAL A 539 -24.12 29.08 -8.16
N THR A 540 -24.70 27.93 -7.79
CA THR A 540 -24.45 26.64 -8.43
C THR A 540 -25.77 26.15 -9.02
N PHE A 541 -25.80 25.84 -10.32
CA PHE A 541 -26.97 25.23 -10.96
C PHE A 541 -27.03 23.73 -10.69
N ALA A 542 -28.22 23.26 -10.32
CA ALA A 542 -28.44 21.87 -9.95
C ALA A 542 -28.42 20.95 -11.16
N LYS A 543 -27.56 19.91 -11.10
CA LYS A 543 -27.42 18.93 -12.20
C LYS A 543 -28.65 18.05 -12.44
N CYS A 544 -29.55 17.93 -11.45
CA CYS A 544 -30.75 17.06 -11.54
C CYS A 544 -31.83 17.62 -12.45
N CYS A 545 -31.83 18.95 -12.69
CA CYS A 545 -32.85 19.61 -13.53
C CYS A 545 -32.26 20.61 -14.54
N ASP A 546 -30.94 20.89 -14.50
CA ASP A 546 -30.20 21.77 -15.41
C ASP A 546 -30.99 23.04 -15.82
N PRO A 547 -31.28 23.96 -14.85
CA PRO A 547 -32.13 25.14 -15.13
C PRO A 547 -31.44 26.09 -16.10
N LYS A 548 -32.19 26.55 -17.15
CA LYS A 548 -31.72 27.45 -18.20
C LYS A 548 -32.74 28.57 -18.38
N TYR A 549 -32.25 29.77 -18.70
CA TYR A 549 -33.14 30.87 -19.06
C TYR A 549 -34.02 30.45 -20.26
N PRO A 550 -35.32 30.69 -20.23
CA PRO A 550 -36.14 31.38 -19.23
C PRO A 550 -36.90 30.46 -18.24
N ASP A 551 -36.36 29.27 -17.91
CA ASP A 551 -37.04 28.37 -16.95
C ASP A 551 -37.37 29.11 -15.63
N PRO A 552 -38.55 28.86 -15.02
CA PRO A 552 -38.80 29.36 -13.67
C PRO A 552 -37.86 28.68 -12.67
N ILE A 553 -37.17 29.46 -11.84
CA ILE A 553 -36.14 28.99 -10.93
C ILE A 553 -36.51 29.22 -9.46
N SER A 554 -35.96 28.37 -8.58
CA SER A 554 -35.97 28.48 -7.14
C SER A 554 -34.60 28.19 -6.58
N GLY A 555 -34.16 28.95 -5.59
CA GLY A 555 -32.86 28.79 -4.96
C GLY A 555 -32.97 28.35 -3.50
N TYR A 556 -32.00 27.57 -3.00
CA TYR A 556 -31.90 27.30 -1.58
C TYR A 556 -30.47 27.37 -1.08
N VAL A 557 -30.29 27.72 0.21
CA VAL A 557 -28.99 27.75 0.85
C VAL A 557 -28.60 26.35 1.32
N SER A 558 -27.55 25.78 0.71
CA SER A 558 -26.96 24.52 1.10
C SER A 558 -25.98 24.71 2.28
N THR A 559 -25.91 23.76 3.19
CA THR A 559 -24.99 23.79 4.33
C THR A 559 -23.50 23.70 3.93
N SER A 560 -23.19 23.25 2.70
CA SER A 560 -21.79 22.99 2.26
C SER A 560 -21.43 23.59 0.89
N ARG A 561 -22.43 24.05 0.07
CA ARG A 561 -22.19 24.43 -1.35
C ARG A 561 -22.72 25.82 -1.70
N GLY A 562 -23.12 26.64 -0.72
CA GLY A 562 -23.69 27.96 -0.96
C GLY A 562 -25.09 27.89 -1.56
N LEU A 563 -25.45 28.85 -2.44
CA LEU A 563 -26.77 28.95 -3.07
C LEU A 563 -26.85 28.00 -4.28
N ILE A 564 -27.82 27.07 -4.25
CA ILE A 564 -28.08 26.13 -5.34
C ILE A 564 -29.40 26.47 -6.01
N ILE A 565 -29.38 26.61 -7.35
CA ILE A 565 -30.52 26.97 -8.17
C ILE A 565 -31.09 25.74 -8.86
N HIS A 566 -32.37 25.51 -8.69
CA HIS A 566 -33.17 24.48 -9.37
C HIS A 566 -34.26 25.11 -10.24
N LYS A 567 -34.84 24.29 -11.13
CA LYS A 567 -36.14 24.64 -11.71
C LYS A 567 -37.19 24.64 -10.60
N ALA A 568 -38.13 25.57 -10.63
CA ALA A 568 -39.17 25.70 -9.60
C ALA A 568 -40.03 24.42 -9.44
N ASN A 569 -40.19 23.67 -10.50
CA ASN A 569 -40.95 22.40 -10.51
C ASN A 569 -40.10 21.14 -10.31
N CYS A 570 -38.83 21.27 -9.84
CA CYS A 570 -37.90 20.13 -9.68
C CYS A 570 -38.31 19.22 -8.51
N LEU A 571 -38.62 17.95 -8.79
CA LEU A 571 -39.01 16.96 -7.78
C LEU A 571 -37.91 16.74 -6.72
N THR A 572 -36.63 16.81 -7.11
CA THR A 572 -35.50 16.70 -6.17
C THR A 572 -35.44 17.89 -5.21
N PHE A 573 -35.75 19.10 -5.67
CA PHE A 573 -35.81 20.28 -4.85
C PHE A 573 -36.90 20.17 -3.76
N HIS A 574 -38.10 19.75 -4.12
CA HIS A 574 -39.22 19.58 -3.18
C HIS A 574 -39.05 18.42 -2.18
N ARG A 575 -38.11 17.50 -2.41
CA ARG A 575 -37.79 16.39 -1.50
C ARG A 575 -36.69 16.72 -0.47
N ILE A 576 -36.12 17.93 -0.52
CA ILE A 576 -35.07 18.32 0.43
C ILE A 576 -35.70 18.58 1.82
N PRO A 577 -35.21 17.96 2.90
CA PRO A 577 -35.75 18.17 4.23
C PRO A 577 -35.65 19.65 4.66
N ASN A 578 -36.73 20.18 5.23
CA ASN A 578 -36.84 21.58 5.70
C ASN A 578 -36.55 22.62 4.62
N ILE A 579 -36.91 22.36 3.36
CA ILE A 579 -36.63 23.25 2.23
C ILE A 579 -37.24 24.63 2.41
N GLU A 580 -38.46 24.71 2.94
CA GLU A 580 -39.22 25.97 3.13
C GLU A 580 -38.45 27.01 3.95
N LYS A 581 -37.67 26.57 4.95
CA LYS A 581 -36.86 27.45 5.80
C LYS A 581 -35.53 27.89 5.16
N ARG A 582 -35.18 27.31 4.02
CA ARG A 582 -33.89 27.49 3.35
C ARG A 582 -34.02 28.02 1.92
N THR A 583 -35.22 28.14 1.43
CA THR A 583 -35.53 28.69 0.09
C THR A 583 -35.34 30.19 0.06
N LEU A 584 -34.78 30.69 -1.02
CA LEU A 584 -34.64 32.10 -1.35
C LEU A 584 -35.31 32.35 -2.69
N ASP A 585 -35.99 33.49 -2.80
CA ASP A 585 -36.54 33.96 -4.06
C ASP A 585 -35.42 34.42 -4.97
N VAL A 586 -35.36 33.81 -6.13
CA VAL A 586 -34.31 34.02 -7.14
C VAL A 586 -34.93 34.24 -8.51
N GLU A 587 -34.39 35.19 -9.25
CA GLU A 587 -34.84 35.54 -10.60
C GLU A 587 -33.64 35.62 -11.56
N TRP A 588 -33.92 35.44 -12.88
CA TRP A 588 -32.91 35.69 -13.90
C TRP A 588 -32.67 37.20 -14.04
N GLU A 589 -31.41 37.59 -14.07
CA GLU A 589 -31.03 38.98 -14.37
C GLU A 589 -31.16 39.23 -15.87
N MET A 590 -32.01 40.18 -16.28
CA MET A 590 -32.09 40.60 -17.68
C MET A 590 -30.98 41.64 -17.94
N GLU A 591 -30.05 41.35 -18.84
CA GLU A 591 -29.15 42.37 -19.37
C GLU A 591 -29.97 43.28 -20.31
N GLU A 592 -30.19 44.52 -19.91
CA GLU A 592 -30.67 45.55 -20.85
C GLU A 592 -29.62 45.72 -21.95
N GLN A 593 -30.00 45.40 -23.17
CA GLN A 593 -29.22 45.72 -24.36
C GLN A 593 -29.04 47.23 -24.44
N LYS A 594 -27.81 47.71 -24.26
CA LYS A 594 -27.34 49.02 -24.71
C LYS A 594 -26.52 48.89 -25.98
#